data_5d8770995e9e98c17b91d5e7711219bf
#
_entry.id   5d8770995e9e98c17b91d5e7711219bf
#
_cell.length_a   1.000
_cell.length_b   1.000
_cell.length_c   1.000
_cell.angle_alpha   90.00
_cell.angle_beta   90.00
_cell.angle_gamma   90.00
#
_symmetry.space_group_name_H-M   'P 1'
#
loop_
_entity.id
_entity.type
_entity.pdbx_description
1 polymer ?
#
loop_
_entity_poly.entity_id
_entity_poly.type
_entity_poly.pdbx_seq_one_letter_code
_entity_poly.pdbx_strand_id
1 'polypeptide(L)'
;MERSLVNPGRLFWTGQHWINYVRPADTDENSGMVSLWHSHYSSAGEGNVAFVLIGGGSPYRGICTDNPEMAAFIQEWMSGRGGMYDMELEIRQATFTRSGNVLDAPAWTIDTGNDQVIARWSDLQSPELLEAPSPKLRKGWDVFSSLFFAHSAQVMLNGHLIPGDPYEVDIWKPSLGGERSSCVFALSETFIRADDRDG
;
A
#
# COMPACT_ATOMS: atom_id res chain seq x y z
N MET A 1 31.34 -18.71 1.93
CA MET A 1 30.54 -18.42 0.71
C MET A 1 29.97 -17.03 0.90
N GLU A 2 30.66 -16.00 0.38
CA GLU A 2 30.13 -14.64 0.38
C GLU A 2 28.83 -14.69 -0.43
N ARG A 3 27.71 -14.39 0.26
CA ARG A 3 26.46 -14.12 -0.46
C ARG A 3 26.74 -12.85 -1.27
N SER A 4 26.78 -12.99 -2.59
CA SER A 4 26.67 -11.85 -3.49
C SER A 4 25.32 -11.18 -3.21
N LEU A 5 25.34 -10.24 -2.30
CA LEU A 5 24.20 -9.38 -2.08
C LEU A 5 23.95 -8.66 -3.40
N VAL A 6 22.69 -8.62 -3.81
CA VAL A 6 22.19 -7.69 -4.81
C VAL A 6 22.95 -6.38 -4.60
N ASN A 7 23.57 -5.83 -5.65
CA ASN A 7 24.35 -4.60 -5.57
C ASN A 7 23.56 -3.57 -4.72
N PRO A 8 23.99 -3.25 -3.49
CA PRO A 8 23.19 -2.47 -2.56
C PRO A 8 22.84 -1.07 -3.10
N GLY A 9 23.61 -0.57 -4.09
CA GLY A 9 23.30 0.70 -4.76
C GLY A 9 22.08 0.67 -5.67
N ARG A 10 21.55 -0.51 -6.02
CA ARG A 10 20.37 -0.66 -6.88
C ARG A 10 19.09 -0.93 -6.09
N LEU A 11 19.17 -1.55 -4.92
CA LEU A 11 18.02 -1.76 -4.07
C LEU A 11 17.55 -0.41 -3.53
N PHE A 12 16.30 -0.06 -3.87
CA PHE A 12 15.72 1.21 -3.50
C PHE A 12 14.82 1.09 -2.27
N TRP A 13 13.93 0.11 -2.31
CA TRP A 13 12.99 -0.16 -1.25
C TRP A 13 12.61 -1.65 -1.24
N THR A 14 12.42 -2.21 -0.05
CA THR A 14 11.78 -3.50 0.13
C THR A 14 10.95 -3.53 1.40
N GLY A 15 9.82 -4.22 1.35
CA GLY A 15 8.89 -4.31 2.45
C GLY A 15 7.57 -4.96 2.06
N GLN A 16 6.51 -4.48 2.66
CA GLN A 16 5.13 -4.89 2.41
C GLN A 16 4.31 -3.67 2.04
N HIS A 17 3.41 -3.82 1.08
CA HIS A 17 2.49 -2.75 0.70
C HIS A 17 1.05 -3.27 0.79
N TRP A 18 0.20 -2.54 1.51
CA TRP A 18 -1.16 -2.92 1.86
C TRP A 18 -2.13 -1.86 1.37
N ILE A 19 -2.98 -2.21 0.42
CA ILE A 19 -3.97 -1.32 -0.19
C ILE A 19 -5.36 -1.81 0.17
N ASN A 20 -6.17 -0.92 0.71
CA ASN A 20 -7.57 -1.16 1.04
C ASN A 20 -8.40 0.03 0.56
N TYR A 21 -8.98 -0.07 -0.63
CA TYR A 21 -9.83 0.95 -1.21
C TYR A 21 -11.22 0.39 -1.38
N VAL A 22 -12.16 0.97 -0.66
CA VAL A 22 -13.57 0.57 -0.67
C VAL A 22 -14.46 1.72 -1.13
N ARG A 23 -15.54 1.37 -1.83
CA ARG A 23 -16.57 2.34 -2.26
C ARG A 23 -17.96 1.75 -2.13
N PRO A 24 -18.99 2.56 -1.85
CA PRO A 24 -20.38 2.14 -1.92
C PRO A 24 -20.77 1.75 -3.35
N ALA A 25 -21.69 0.79 -3.49
CA ALA A 25 -22.10 0.24 -4.79
C ALA A 25 -22.75 1.25 -5.75
N ASP A 26 -23.30 2.33 -5.21
CA ASP A 26 -24.08 3.35 -5.94
C ASP A 26 -23.25 4.60 -6.30
N THR A 27 -21.95 4.59 -6.11
CA THR A 27 -21.05 5.72 -6.37
C THR A 27 -19.73 5.26 -6.97
N ASP A 28 -19.06 6.14 -7.71
CA ASP A 28 -17.69 5.95 -8.21
C ASP A 28 -16.64 6.54 -7.27
N GLU A 29 -17.05 7.13 -6.13
CA GLU A 29 -16.17 7.73 -5.16
C GLU A 29 -15.81 6.75 -4.03
N ASN A 30 -14.54 6.67 -3.69
CA ASN A 30 -14.09 5.90 -2.53
C ASN A 30 -14.57 6.52 -1.23
N SER A 31 -15.18 5.71 -0.39
CA SER A 31 -15.54 6.07 0.99
C SER A 31 -14.39 5.88 1.97
N GLY A 32 -13.52 4.90 1.70
CA GLY A 32 -12.34 4.61 2.51
C GLY A 32 -11.16 4.19 1.65
N MET A 33 -10.01 4.80 1.88
CA MET A 33 -8.76 4.49 1.21
C MET A 33 -7.64 4.44 2.25
N VAL A 34 -6.98 3.29 2.32
CA VAL A 34 -5.77 3.09 3.12
C VAL A 34 -4.69 2.51 2.22
N SER A 35 -3.54 3.18 2.13
CA SER A 35 -2.34 2.67 1.49
C SER A 35 -1.21 2.66 2.52
N LEU A 36 -0.86 1.46 3.02
CA LEU A 36 0.10 1.28 4.10
C LEU A 36 1.37 0.60 3.58
N TRP A 37 2.50 1.24 3.84
CA TRP A 37 3.85 0.79 3.54
C TRP A 37 4.53 0.36 4.83
N HIS A 38 4.87 -0.93 4.94
CA HIS A 38 5.69 -1.47 6.01
C HIS A 38 7.08 -1.76 5.45
N SER A 39 8.01 -0.83 5.67
CA SER A 39 9.33 -0.85 5.08
C SER A 39 10.32 -1.63 5.92
N HIS A 40 10.98 -2.61 5.31
CA HIS A 40 12.11 -3.35 5.89
C HIS A 40 13.45 -2.74 5.51
N TYR A 41 13.50 -1.99 4.41
CA TYR A 41 14.68 -1.27 3.95
C TYR A 41 14.31 -0.12 3.02
N SER A 42 14.91 1.02 3.27
CA SER A 42 14.97 2.17 2.36
C SER A 42 16.13 3.09 2.76
N SER A 43 16.37 4.15 1.98
CA SER A 43 17.33 5.20 2.38
C SER A 43 16.89 6.00 3.60
N ALA A 44 15.59 5.99 3.94
CA ALA A 44 15.02 6.61 5.14
C ALA A 44 14.91 5.64 6.33
N GLY A 45 15.51 4.44 6.22
CA GLY A 45 15.47 3.40 7.26
C GLY A 45 14.26 2.48 7.16
N GLU A 46 13.87 1.91 8.30
CA GLU A 46 12.70 1.03 8.49
C GLU A 46 11.54 1.83 9.09
N GLY A 47 10.30 1.36 8.92
CA GLY A 47 9.12 1.98 9.53
C GLY A 47 7.83 1.75 8.76
N ASN A 48 6.78 2.36 9.26
CA ASN A 48 5.44 2.29 8.69
C ASN A 48 4.97 3.67 8.25
N VAL A 49 4.32 3.70 7.09
CA VAL A 49 3.64 4.89 6.57
C VAL A 49 2.28 4.48 6.03
N ALA A 50 1.22 5.14 6.45
CA ALA A 50 -0.11 4.92 5.90
C ALA A 50 -0.71 6.23 5.42
N PHE A 51 -1.04 6.30 4.15
CA PHE A 51 -1.91 7.33 3.59
C PHE A 51 -3.35 6.90 3.86
N VAL A 52 -4.12 7.76 4.49
CA VAL A 52 -5.50 7.45 4.88
C VAL A 52 -6.42 8.57 4.42
N LEU A 53 -7.44 8.23 3.63
CA LEU A 53 -8.54 9.11 3.26
C LEU A 53 -9.85 8.41 3.57
N ILE A 54 -10.66 9.00 4.43
CA ILE A 54 -12.00 8.51 4.78
C ILE A 54 -12.95 9.67 4.56
N GLY A 55 -13.99 9.43 3.75
CA GLY A 55 -15.06 10.37 3.47
C GLY A 55 -16.25 10.19 4.41
N GLY A 56 -17.34 10.90 4.12
CA GLY A 56 -18.61 10.80 4.86
C GLY A 56 -18.72 11.74 6.05
N GLY A 57 -19.55 11.38 7.03
CA GLY A 57 -19.96 12.25 8.13
C GLY A 57 -18.85 12.60 9.14
N SER A 58 -17.75 11.83 9.15
CA SER A 58 -16.57 12.11 9.98
C SER A 58 -15.32 11.93 9.11
N PRO A 59 -15.00 12.89 8.24
CA PRO A 59 -13.90 12.76 7.32
C PRO A 59 -12.56 12.73 8.06
N TYR A 60 -11.68 11.80 7.65
CA TYR A 60 -10.30 11.70 8.12
C TYR A 60 -9.35 11.75 6.94
N ARG A 61 -8.32 12.58 7.01
CA ARG A 61 -7.28 12.69 6.00
C ARG A 61 -5.92 12.88 6.66
N GLY A 62 -4.94 12.08 6.27
CA GLY A 62 -3.59 12.23 6.80
C GLY A 62 -2.63 11.16 6.36
N ILE A 63 -1.36 11.41 6.66
CA ILE A 63 -0.28 10.44 6.59
C ILE A 63 0.07 10.04 8.02
N CYS A 64 -0.19 8.81 8.38
CA CYS A 64 0.17 8.24 9.68
C CYS A 64 1.53 7.56 9.56
N THR A 65 2.43 7.74 10.54
CA THR A 65 3.76 7.13 10.50
C THR A 65 4.36 6.96 11.88
N ASP A 66 5.21 5.96 12.05
CA ASP A 66 6.12 5.81 13.18
C ASP A 66 7.54 6.35 12.87
N ASN A 67 7.80 6.72 11.60
CA ASN A 67 9.04 7.29 11.11
C ASN A 67 8.76 8.47 10.15
N PRO A 68 8.86 9.74 10.60
CA PRO A 68 8.58 10.91 9.75
C PRO A 68 9.48 11.04 8.51
N GLU A 69 10.75 10.58 8.59
CA GLU A 69 11.66 10.59 7.44
C GLU A 69 11.18 9.61 6.36
N MET A 70 10.65 8.46 6.78
CA MET A 70 10.03 7.48 5.89
C MET A 70 8.77 8.06 5.23
N ALA A 71 7.93 8.81 5.97
CA ALA A 71 6.76 9.46 5.39
C ALA A 71 7.15 10.43 4.28
N ALA A 72 8.14 11.27 4.51
CA ALA A 72 8.66 12.20 3.50
C ALA A 72 9.24 11.45 2.29
N PHE A 73 10.01 10.38 2.53
CA PHE A 73 10.59 9.55 1.47
C PHE A 73 9.50 8.90 0.58
N ILE A 74 8.48 8.28 1.18
CA ILE A 74 7.39 7.64 0.42
C ILE A 74 6.56 8.70 -0.32
N GLN A 75 6.26 9.83 0.30
CA GLN A 75 5.50 10.91 -0.31
C GLN A 75 6.23 11.47 -1.54
N GLU A 76 7.53 11.75 -1.44
CA GLU A 76 8.35 12.19 -2.56
C GLU A 76 8.39 11.14 -3.68
N TRP A 77 8.63 9.88 -3.31
CA TRP A 77 8.70 8.78 -4.28
C TRP A 77 7.39 8.53 -5.01
N MET A 78 6.25 8.71 -4.34
CA MET A 78 4.92 8.50 -4.89
C MET A 78 4.33 9.76 -5.56
N SER A 79 4.95 10.92 -5.41
CA SER A 79 4.52 12.17 -6.05
C SER A 79 4.41 12.03 -7.58
N GLY A 80 3.39 12.66 -8.15
CA GLY A 80 3.05 12.58 -9.57
C GLY A 80 2.24 11.34 -9.97
N ARG A 81 1.85 10.51 -8.99
CA ARG A 81 1.01 9.32 -9.21
C ARG A 81 -0.49 9.62 -9.23
N GLY A 82 -0.88 10.80 -8.80
CA GLY A 82 -2.27 11.19 -8.63
C GLY A 82 -2.89 10.72 -7.31
N GLY A 83 -4.16 11.08 -7.12
CA GLY A 83 -4.93 10.67 -5.96
C GLY A 83 -4.32 11.16 -4.63
N MET A 84 -4.34 10.28 -3.63
CA MET A 84 -3.88 10.62 -2.27
C MET A 84 -2.40 11.00 -2.17
N TYR A 85 -1.57 10.56 -3.12
CA TYR A 85 -0.12 10.82 -3.06
C TYR A 85 0.26 12.24 -3.44
N ASP A 86 -0.59 12.93 -4.21
CA ASP A 86 -0.40 14.31 -4.66
C ASP A 86 -1.19 15.33 -3.82
N MET A 87 -1.86 14.85 -2.76
CA MET A 87 -2.58 15.72 -1.83
C MET A 87 -1.64 16.27 -0.75
N GLU A 88 -1.89 17.49 -0.34
CA GLU A 88 -1.27 18.04 0.87
C GLU A 88 -1.96 17.41 2.09
N LEU A 89 -1.28 16.47 2.73
CA LEU A 89 -1.78 15.72 3.88
C LEU A 89 -0.92 15.99 5.10
N GLU A 90 -1.56 16.16 6.24
CA GLU A 90 -0.89 16.30 7.54
C GLU A 90 -0.20 14.98 7.93
N ILE A 91 1.06 15.06 8.34
CA ILE A 91 1.81 13.91 8.89
C ILE A 91 1.52 13.82 10.38
N ARG A 92 1.08 12.64 10.82
CA ARG A 92 0.73 12.33 12.21
C ARG A 92 1.54 11.15 12.71
N GLN A 93 2.09 11.30 13.91
CA GLN A 93 2.73 10.18 14.60
C GLN A 93 1.66 9.13 14.92
N ALA A 94 1.99 7.85 14.66
CA ALA A 94 1.09 6.73 14.92
C ALA A 94 1.84 5.48 15.34
N THR A 95 1.14 4.57 16.01
CA THR A 95 1.59 3.20 16.23
C THR A 95 0.87 2.25 15.28
N PHE A 96 1.54 1.18 14.90
CA PHE A 96 1.04 0.21 13.93
C PHE A 96 1.04 -1.18 14.54
N THR A 97 -0.09 -1.87 14.46
CA THR A 97 -0.22 -3.24 14.95
C THR A 97 -0.87 -4.11 13.88
N ARG A 98 -0.19 -5.19 13.51
CA ARG A 98 -0.76 -6.21 12.64
C ARG A 98 -1.42 -7.30 13.47
N SER A 99 -2.58 -7.77 13.04
CA SER A 99 -3.35 -8.83 13.68
C SER A 99 -3.98 -9.77 12.64
N GLY A 100 -4.59 -10.85 13.11
CA GLY A 100 -5.20 -11.85 12.23
C GLY A 100 -4.18 -12.80 11.57
N ASN A 101 -4.72 -13.82 10.89
CA ASN A 101 -3.89 -14.72 10.10
C ASN A 101 -3.61 -14.09 8.73
N VAL A 102 -2.35 -13.92 8.39
CA VAL A 102 -1.90 -13.25 7.17
C VAL A 102 -2.36 -13.94 5.88
N LEU A 103 -2.64 -15.25 5.92
CA LEU A 103 -3.10 -16.04 4.78
C LEU A 103 -4.62 -16.24 4.75
N ASP A 104 -5.36 -15.62 5.65
CA ASP A 104 -6.81 -15.78 5.78
C ASP A 104 -7.51 -14.42 5.96
N ALA A 105 -7.28 -13.76 7.10
CA ALA A 105 -7.93 -12.50 7.44
C ALA A 105 -6.99 -11.54 8.17
N PRO A 106 -5.98 -10.98 7.48
CA PRO A 106 -5.08 -10.00 8.09
C PRO A 106 -5.77 -8.66 8.33
N ALA A 107 -5.28 -7.95 9.34
CA ALA A 107 -5.68 -6.59 9.63
C ALA A 107 -4.50 -5.75 10.13
N TRP A 108 -4.54 -4.45 9.83
CA TRP A 108 -3.69 -3.43 10.41
C TRP A 108 -4.51 -2.46 11.22
N THR A 109 -4.03 -2.17 12.42
CA THR A 109 -4.51 -1.07 13.27
C THR A 109 -3.49 0.04 13.26
N ILE A 110 -3.93 1.25 12.94
CA ILE A 110 -3.15 2.49 12.92
C ILE A 110 -3.74 3.39 13.99
N ASP A 111 -2.98 3.71 15.02
CA ASP A 111 -3.45 4.46 16.17
C ASP A 111 -2.61 5.72 16.38
N THR A 112 -3.24 6.89 16.28
CA THR A 112 -2.62 8.21 16.49
C THR A 112 -2.77 8.71 17.92
N GLY A 113 -3.41 7.92 18.80
CA GLY A 113 -3.80 8.33 20.15
C GLY A 113 -5.12 9.11 20.19
N ASN A 114 -5.46 9.85 19.14
CA ASN A 114 -6.75 10.55 19.01
C ASN A 114 -7.73 9.77 18.11
N ASP A 115 -7.22 9.15 17.08
CA ASP A 115 -8.00 8.40 16.10
C ASP A 115 -7.39 7.03 15.89
N GLN A 116 -8.24 6.04 15.66
CA GLN A 116 -7.86 4.69 15.33
C GLN A 116 -8.49 4.28 13.99
N VAL A 117 -7.64 3.89 13.05
CA VAL A 117 -8.05 3.32 11.76
C VAL A 117 -7.72 1.84 11.75
N ILE A 118 -8.68 1.01 11.35
CA ILE A 118 -8.48 -0.42 11.15
C ILE A 118 -8.77 -0.74 9.68
N ALA A 119 -7.81 -1.36 9.00
CA ALA A 119 -7.97 -1.90 7.66
C ALA A 119 -7.85 -3.43 7.73
N ARG A 120 -8.85 -4.14 7.18
CA ARG A 120 -8.93 -5.60 7.19
C ARG A 120 -9.14 -6.13 5.78
N TRP A 121 -8.51 -7.25 5.47
CA TRP A 121 -8.67 -8.01 4.23
C TRP A 121 -9.17 -9.40 4.58
N SER A 122 -10.05 -9.97 3.76
CA SER A 122 -10.56 -11.34 3.92
C SER A 122 -11.03 -11.89 2.58
N ASP A 123 -11.36 -13.17 2.54
CA ASP A 123 -11.71 -13.87 1.29
C ASP A 123 -10.59 -13.66 0.24
N LEU A 124 -9.40 -14.15 0.60
CA LEU A 124 -8.18 -13.93 -0.18
C LEU A 124 -8.13 -14.89 -1.36
N GLN A 125 -7.77 -14.36 -2.52
CA GLN A 125 -7.40 -15.17 -3.68
C GLN A 125 -6.05 -15.86 -3.47
N SER A 126 -5.80 -16.91 -4.25
CA SER A 126 -4.47 -17.51 -4.34
C SER A 126 -3.44 -16.42 -4.71
N PRO A 127 -2.25 -16.44 -4.09
CA PRO A 127 -1.27 -15.39 -4.34
C PRO A 127 -0.77 -15.42 -5.79
N GLU A 128 -0.57 -14.21 -6.34
CA GLU A 128 0.04 -14.00 -7.66
C GLU A 128 1.45 -13.44 -7.50
N LEU A 129 2.40 -13.96 -8.28
CA LEU A 129 3.75 -13.44 -8.34
C LEU A 129 3.86 -12.44 -9.49
N LEU A 130 4.31 -11.24 -9.18
CA LEU A 130 4.56 -10.20 -10.14
C LEU A 130 6.07 -10.03 -10.32
N GLU A 131 6.53 -10.19 -11.56
CA GLU A 131 7.82 -9.74 -12.03
C GLU A 131 7.58 -8.72 -13.14
N ALA A 132 7.89 -7.48 -12.87
CA ALA A 132 7.66 -6.37 -13.78
C ALA A 132 8.96 -5.58 -14.00
N PRO A 133 9.78 -5.98 -15.00
CA PRO A 133 10.94 -5.20 -15.40
C PRO A 133 10.51 -3.85 -15.95
N SER A 134 11.35 -2.82 -15.76
CA SER A 134 11.15 -1.49 -16.35
C SER A 134 10.98 -1.59 -17.88
N PRO A 135 10.04 -0.85 -18.49
CA PRO A 135 9.12 0.14 -17.89
C PRO A 135 7.72 -0.43 -17.57
N LYS A 136 7.56 -1.77 -17.51
CA LYS A 136 6.27 -2.49 -17.52
C LYS A 136 5.27 -1.99 -16.48
N LEU A 137 5.68 -1.86 -15.23
CA LEU A 137 4.85 -1.32 -14.15
C LEU A 137 5.27 0.14 -13.83
N ARG A 138 6.57 0.39 -13.78
CA ARG A 138 7.12 1.69 -13.47
C ARG A 138 8.45 1.92 -14.22
N LYS A 139 8.53 3.01 -15.01
CA LYS A 139 9.76 3.37 -15.69
C LYS A 139 10.90 3.61 -14.68
N GLY A 140 12.07 3.02 -14.95
CA GLY A 140 13.27 3.14 -14.13
C GLY A 140 13.34 2.17 -12.95
N TRP A 141 12.34 1.26 -12.82
CA TRP A 141 12.27 0.31 -11.72
C TRP A 141 11.92 -1.09 -12.18
N ASP A 142 12.69 -2.07 -11.73
CA ASP A 142 12.32 -3.46 -11.76
C ASP A 142 11.57 -3.77 -10.45
N VAL A 143 10.39 -4.38 -10.57
CA VAL A 143 9.51 -4.65 -9.42
C VAL A 143 9.28 -6.14 -9.29
N PHE A 144 9.43 -6.65 -8.08
CA PHE A 144 9.12 -8.02 -7.70
C PHE A 144 8.13 -7.98 -6.54
N SER A 145 7.02 -8.69 -6.65
CA SER A 145 5.99 -8.66 -5.63
C SER A 145 5.24 -9.99 -5.51
N SER A 146 4.84 -10.34 -4.28
CA SER A 146 3.88 -11.41 -4.01
C SER A 146 2.56 -10.78 -3.58
N LEU A 147 1.55 -10.84 -4.46
CA LEU A 147 0.29 -10.13 -4.32
C LEU A 147 -0.83 -11.05 -3.84
N PHE A 148 -1.62 -10.58 -2.89
CA PHE A 148 -2.81 -11.23 -2.38
C PHE A 148 -4.00 -10.29 -2.58
N PHE A 149 -4.88 -10.63 -3.51
CA PHE A 149 -6.10 -9.88 -3.76
C PHE A 149 -7.22 -10.35 -2.84
N ALA A 150 -7.98 -9.42 -2.28
CA ALA A 150 -9.08 -9.71 -1.37
C ALA A 150 -10.43 -9.40 -2.03
N HIS A 151 -11.37 -10.36 -1.97
CA HIS A 151 -12.75 -10.14 -2.41
C HIS A 151 -13.58 -9.40 -1.37
N SER A 152 -13.14 -9.44 -0.10
CA SER A 152 -13.78 -8.73 1.00
C SER A 152 -12.75 -7.90 1.77
N ALA A 153 -13.12 -6.67 2.10
CA ALA A 153 -12.29 -5.77 2.87
C ALA A 153 -13.14 -4.79 3.68
N GLN A 154 -12.56 -4.28 4.76
CA GLN A 154 -13.23 -3.33 5.64
C GLN A 154 -12.26 -2.23 6.05
N VAL A 155 -12.77 -1.01 6.14
CA VAL A 155 -12.11 0.11 6.80
C VAL A 155 -12.99 0.56 7.96
N MET A 156 -12.39 0.79 9.11
CA MET A 156 -13.09 1.33 10.29
C MET A 156 -12.35 2.56 10.80
N LEU A 157 -13.09 3.55 11.24
CA LEU A 157 -12.57 4.75 11.93
C LEU A 157 -13.22 4.84 13.31
N ASN A 158 -12.43 4.83 14.37
CA ASN A 158 -12.90 4.96 15.77
C ASN A 158 -14.03 3.96 16.11
N GLY A 159 -13.90 2.71 15.62
CA GLY A 159 -14.88 1.65 15.81
C GLY A 159 -16.09 1.70 14.87
N HIS A 160 -16.22 2.71 14.03
CA HIS A 160 -17.29 2.84 13.04
C HIS A 160 -16.88 2.27 11.68
N LEU A 161 -17.65 1.32 11.18
CA LEU A 161 -17.43 0.76 9.84
C LEU A 161 -17.71 1.82 8.78
N ILE A 162 -16.77 1.98 7.86
CA ILE A 162 -16.91 2.84 6.68
C ILE A 162 -17.66 2.04 5.60
N PRO A 163 -18.80 2.53 5.08
CA PRO A 163 -19.55 1.81 4.06
C PRO A 163 -18.77 1.67 2.76
N GLY A 164 -18.81 0.51 2.16
CA GLY A 164 -18.21 0.22 0.86
C GLY A 164 -17.59 -1.17 0.80
N ASP A 165 -17.42 -1.64 -0.42
CA ASP A 165 -16.86 -2.94 -0.75
C ASP A 165 -15.66 -2.77 -1.70
N PRO A 166 -14.78 -3.79 -1.82
CA PRO A 166 -13.78 -3.85 -2.88
C PRO A 166 -14.44 -3.79 -4.27
N TYR A 167 -13.75 -3.24 -5.23
CA TYR A 167 -14.20 -3.14 -6.62
C TYR A 167 -13.06 -3.50 -7.58
N GLU A 168 -13.38 -3.78 -8.84
CA GLU A 168 -12.39 -4.13 -9.85
C GLU A 168 -11.66 -2.89 -10.38
N VAL A 169 -10.33 -3.01 -10.55
CA VAL A 169 -9.48 -1.96 -11.09
C VAL A 169 -8.62 -2.46 -12.25
N ASP A 170 -8.43 -1.59 -13.23
CA ASP A 170 -7.71 -1.86 -14.47
C ASP A 170 -6.18 -1.79 -14.34
N ILE A 171 -5.67 -1.19 -13.28
CA ILE A 171 -4.23 -0.94 -13.09
C ILE A 171 -3.37 -2.20 -13.24
N TRP A 172 -3.94 -3.36 -12.99
CA TRP A 172 -3.26 -4.66 -13.06
C TRP A 172 -3.28 -5.30 -14.45
N LYS A 173 -4.14 -4.84 -15.38
CA LYS A 173 -4.28 -5.39 -16.74
C LYS A 173 -2.94 -5.51 -17.48
N PRO A 174 -2.06 -4.48 -17.50
CA PRO A 174 -0.80 -4.56 -18.23
C PRO A 174 0.17 -5.59 -17.67
N SER A 175 0.09 -5.90 -16.39
CA SER A 175 1.05 -6.77 -15.69
C SER A 175 0.51 -8.18 -15.44
N LEU A 176 -0.79 -8.32 -15.14
CA LEU A 176 -1.42 -9.59 -14.74
C LEU A 176 -2.51 -10.06 -15.73
N GLY A 177 -2.74 -9.31 -16.83
CA GLY A 177 -3.62 -9.73 -17.92
C GLY A 177 -5.11 -9.59 -17.66
N GLY A 178 -5.54 -8.93 -16.58
CA GLY A 178 -6.96 -8.74 -16.24
C GLY A 178 -7.17 -7.73 -15.11
N GLU A 179 -8.45 -7.41 -14.88
CA GLU A 179 -8.84 -6.63 -13.70
C GLU A 179 -8.59 -7.42 -12.42
N ARG A 180 -8.38 -6.71 -11.32
CA ARG A 180 -8.21 -7.27 -9.98
C ARG A 180 -8.87 -6.37 -8.97
N SER A 181 -9.07 -6.91 -7.77
CA SER A 181 -9.61 -6.16 -6.64
C SER A 181 -8.82 -4.88 -6.34
N SER A 182 -9.52 -3.83 -5.96
CA SER A 182 -8.96 -2.59 -5.38
C SER A 182 -8.32 -2.81 -4.00
N CYS A 183 -8.58 -3.97 -3.37
CA CYS A 183 -8.04 -4.36 -2.09
C CYS A 183 -7.01 -5.47 -2.28
N VAL A 184 -5.75 -5.14 -2.09
CA VAL A 184 -4.61 -6.03 -2.34
C VAL A 184 -3.49 -5.73 -1.35
N PHE A 185 -2.72 -6.76 -1.02
CA PHE A 185 -1.47 -6.54 -0.30
C PHE A 185 -0.33 -7.38 -0.86
N ALA A 186 0.87 -6.84 -0.77
CA ALA A 186 2.11 -7.52 -1.05
C ALA A 186 2.78 -7.92 0.26
N LEU A 187 2.98 -9.22 0.50
CA LEU A 187 3.75 -9.71 1.66
C LEU A 187 5.25 -9.52 1.47
N SER A 188 5.69 -9.42 0.23
CA SER A 188 7.04 -9.07 -0.16
C SER A 188 6.95 -8.25 -1.43
N GLU A 189 7.45 -7.05 -1.39
CA GLU A 189 7.58 -6.19 -2.54
C GLU A 189 8.96 -5.55 -2.54
N THR A 190 9.61 -5.52 -3.69
CA THR A 190 10.96 -5.00 -3.84
C THR A 190 11.06 -4.16 -5.10
N PHE A 191 11.59 -2.95 -4.95
CA PHE A 191 11.93 -2.04 -6.05
C PHE A 191 13.43 -1.94 -6.21
N ILE A 192 13.92 -2.28 -7.39
CA ILE A 192 15.32 -2.21 -7.78
C ILE A 192 15.45 -1.20 -8.90
N ARG A 193 16.43 -0.31 -8.86
CA ARG A 193 16.70 0.61 -9.98
C ARG A 193 17.10 -0.20 -11.21
N ALA A 194 16.36 -0.03 -12.30
CA ALA A 194 16.69 -0.64 -13.58
C ALA A 194 18.05 -0.11 -14.08
N ASP A 195 18.79 -0.94 -14.80
CA ASP A 195 19.98 -0.46 -15.54
C ASP A 195 19.53 0.48 -16.64
N ASP A 196 20.32 1.54 -16.90
CA ASP A 196 20.13 2.50 -18.00
C ASP A 196 20.29 1.84 -19.40
N ARG A 197 19.84 0.59 -19.56
CA ARG A 197 19.96 -0.15 -20.82
C ARG A 197 18.91 0.21 -21.86
N ASP A 198 17.95 1.06 -21.47
CA ASP A 198 16.87 1.52 -22.34
C ASP A 198 17.03 3.03 -22.63
N GLY A 199 18.18 3.39 -23.21
CA GLY A 199 18.45 4.69 -23.80
C GLY A 199 18.25 4.65 -25.32
#